data_80fdcd981f1a033752b4a390a9fe5022
#
_entry.id   80fdcd981f1a033752b4a390a9fe5022
#
_cell.length_a   1.000
_cell.length_b   1.000
_cell.length_c   1.000
_cell.angle_alpha   90.00
_cell.angle_beta   90.00
_cell.angle_gamma   90.00
#
_symmetry.space_group_name_H-M   'P 1'
#
loop_
_entity.id
_entity.type
_entity.pdbx_description
1 polymer ?
#
loop_
_entity_poly.entity_id
_entity_poly.type
_entity_poly.pdbx_seq_one_letter_code
_entity_poly.pdbx_strand_id
1 'polypeptide(L)'
;MKVVAMNSEDCILFSGAAAGAESAFGEAAERHGIEEVNFTFEGHKDERTRGIRVLTHLELKQGDVSLAYLSRLMNRTYSNTPLFRRVLQSIWHQINNGQEIFVIGHILKDGTVKGGTGWGAEFAKLCNKPLYVFDQDDNSWRRWTGDAWVAESNPKITHTHFAGTGTRILQPNGKKAINDLFDRSF
;
A
#
# COMPACT_ATOMS: atom_id res chain seq x y z
N MET A 1 -16.06 -13.07 24.91
CA MET A 1 -14.97 -12.07 24.81
C MET A 1 -15.53 -10.84 24.10
N LYS A 2 -15.54 -9.67 24.77
CA LYS A 2 -15.83 -8.41 24.08
C LYS A 2 -14.69 -8.15 23.11
N VAL A 3 -14.97 -8.09 21.83
CA VAL A 3 -14.02 -7.55 20.83
C VAL A 3 -13.87 -6.08 21.22
N VAL A 4 -12.73 -5.71 21.76
CA VAL A 4 -12.41 -4.30 22.01
C VAL A 4 -12.29 -3.66 20.63
N ALA A 5 -13.13 -2.66 20.35
CA ALA A 5 -13.03 -1.90 19.11
C ALA A 5 -11.62 -1.27 19.06
N MET A 6 -10.96 -1.39 17.93
CA MET A 6 -9.66 -0.77 17.71
C MET A 6 -9.82 0.75 17.75
N ASN A 7 -8.97 1.41 18.55
CA ASN A 7 -9.01 2.86 18.65
C ASN A 7 -8.13 3.47 17.54
N SER A 8 -8.66 4.41 16.79
CA SER A 8 -7.92 5.08 15.71
C SER A 8 -6.66 5.78 16.19
N GLU A 9 -6.65 6.31 17.41
CA GLU A 9 -5.50 6.98 18.03
C GLU A 9 -4.29 6.04 18.26
N ASP A 10 -4.54 4.72 18.33
CA ASP A 10 -3.49 3.70 18.48
C ASP A 10 -2.96 3.20 17.13
N CYS A 11 -3.50 3.73 16.03
CA CYS A 11 -3.21 3.25 14.68
C CYS A 11 -2.20 4.13 13.95
N ILE A 12 -1.39 3.49 13.10
CA ILE A 12 -0.45 4.16 12.19
C ILE A 12 -0.69 3.64 10.77
N LEU A 13 -0.93 4.59 9.87
CA LEU A 13 -0.91 4.34 8.42
C LEU A 13 0.51 4.52 7.89
N PHE A 14 1.04 3.51 7.22
CA PHE A 14 2.27 3.61 6.42
C PHE A 14 1.92 3.78 4.94
N SER A 15 2.42 4.84 4.32
CA SER A 15 2.16 5.19 2.93
C SER A 15 3.35 5.93 2.32
N GLY A 16 3.19 6.56 1.16
CA GLY A 16 4.30 7.17 0.42
C GLY A 16 4.10 8.61 -0.01
N ALA A 17 3.04 9.26 0.42
CA ALA A 17 2.72 10.65 0.11
C ALA A 17 2.49 11.00 -1.37
N ALA A 18 2.56 10.05 -2.30
CA ALA A 18 2.36 10.32 -3.72
C ALA A 18 0.89 10.65 -4.04
N ALA A 19 0.68 11.33 -5.17
CA ALA A 19 -0.65 11.59 -5.72
C ALA A 19 -1.44 10.29 -5.95
N GLY A 20 -2.75 10.39 -5.87
CA GLY A 20 -3.66 9.27 -6.12
C GLY A 20 -4.01 8.49 -4.88
N ALA A 21 -3.82 7.16 -4.89
CA ALA A 21 -4.24 6.30 -3.79
C ALA A 21 -3.55 6.64 -2.47
N GLU A 22 -2.24 6.86 -2.47
CA GLU A 22 -1.49 7.17 -1.25
C GLU A 22 -1.99 8.46 -0.59
N SER A 23 -2.20 9.53 -1.37
CA SER A 23 -2.80 10.77 -0.87
C SER A 23 -4.21 10.54 -0.31
N ALA A 24 -5.04 9.75 -0.97
CA ALA A 24 -6.39 9.45 -0.51
C ALA A 24 -6.42 8.61 0.78
N PHE A 25 -5.49 7.66 0.95
CA PHE A 25 -5.31 6.95 2.23
C PHE A 25 -4.93 7.93 3.35
N GLY A 26 -3.99 8.85 3.09
CA GLY A 26 -3.60 9.87 4.04
C GLY A 26 -4.76 10.80 4.43
N GLU A 27 -5.56 11.25 3.46
CA GLU A 27 -6.76 12.06 3.72
C GLU A 27 -7.76 11.33 4.64
N ALA A 28 -7.96 10.04 4.40
CA ALA A 28 -8.85 9.21 5.22
C ALA A 28 -8.29 9.01 6.64
N ALA A 29 -6.99 8.77 6.78
CA ALA A 29 -6.33 8.66 8.08
C ALA A 29 -6.46 9.97 8.89
N GLU A 30 -6.24 11.11 8.25
CA GLU A 30 -6.38 12.43 8.87
C GLU A 30 -7.81 12.67 9.40
N ARG A 31 -8.84 12.32 8.61
CA ARG A 31 -10.23 12.46 9.04
C ARG A 31 -10.60 11.61 10.26
N HIS A 32 -9.91 10.48 10.44
CA HIS A 32 -10.15 9.54 11.55
C HIS A 32 -9.17 9.70 12.71
N GLY A 33 -8.30 10.71 12.68
CA GLY A 33 -7.32 10.96 13.74
C GLY A 33 -6.20 9.92 13.83
N ILE A 34 -5.91 9.25 12.71
CA ILE A 34 -4.87 8.22 12.61
C ILE A 34 -3.53 8.88 12.28
N GLU A 35 -2.45 8.44 12.93
CA GLU A 35 -1.10 8.87 12.61
C GLU A 35 -0.69 8.39 11.21
N GLU A 36 -0.03 9.25 10.43
CA GLU A 36 0.55 8.91 9.15
C GLU A 36 2.08 8.86 9.24
N VAL A 37 2.67 7.85 8.61
CA VAL A 37 4.09 7.81 8.29
C VAL A 37 4.21 7.63 6.77
N ASN A 38 4.59 8.71 6.10
CA ASN A 38 4.70 8.75 4.64
C ASN A 38 6.18 8.67 4.24
N PHE A 39 6.61 7.51 3.75
CA PHE A 39 7.96 7.29 3.27
C PHE A 39 8.18 7.97 1.93
N THR A 40 9.15 8.86 1.90
CA THR A 40 9.56 9.59 0.71
C THR A 40 11.09 9.65 0.60
N PHE A 41 11.61 10.31 -0.40
CA PHE A 41 13.04 10.48 -0.62
C PHE A 41 13.30 11.82 -1.32
N GLU A 42 14.53 12.28 -1.28
CA GLU A 42 14.93 13.53 -1.95
C GLU A 42 14.66 13.47 -3.45
N GLY A 43 13.90 14.45 -3.97
CA GLY A 43 13.48 14.53 -5.36
C GLY A 43 12.17 13.81 -5.69
N HIS A 44 11.51 13.19 -4.70
CA HIS A 44 10.17 12.64 -4.89
C HIS A 44 9.12 13.76 -4.89
N LYS A 45 8.12 13.61 -5.73
CA LYS A 45 6.99 14.56 -5.79
C LYS A 45 5.91 14.13 -4.82
N ASP A 46 5.94 14.72 -3.62
CA ASP A 46 4.94 14.47 -2.59
C ASP A 46 3.71 15.34 -2.79
N GLU A 47 2.53 14.78 -2.56
CA GLU A 47 1.26 15.50 -2.49
C GLU A 47 0.81 15.67 -1.04
N ARG A 48 1.04 14.66 -0.19
CA ARG A 48 0.81 14.75 1.25
C ARG A 48 1.98 15.43 1.94
N THR A 49 1.66 16.18 2.99
CA THR A 49 2.65 16.90 3.82
C THR A 49 2.67 16.45 5.28
N ARG A 50 1.74 15.56 5.68
CA ARG A 50 1.68 14.98 7.03
C ARG A 50 2.59 13.78 7.15
N GLY A 51 3.24 13.63 8.32
CA GLY A 51 4.00 12.43 8.66
C GLY A 51 5.13 12.08 7.68
N ILE A 52 5.75 13.07 7.07
CA ILE A 52 6.82 12.87 6.07
C ILE A 52 8.05 12.25 6.73
N ARG A 53 8.47 11.11 6.20
CA ARG A 53 9.68 10.39 6.60
C ARG A 53 10.60 10.26 5.39
N VAL A 54 11.59 11.14 5.31
CA VAL A 54 12.58 11.11 4.22
C VAL A 54 13.58 10.00 4.44
N LEU A 55 13.64 9.06 3.51
CA LEU A 55 14.56 7.93 3.54
C LEU A 55 15.94 8.36 3.05
N THR A 56 16.97 7.96 3.77
CA THR A 56 18.37 8.10 3.34
C THR A 56 18.69 7.12 2.21
N HIS A 57 19.78 7.36 1.51
CA HIS A 57 20.27 6.45 0.47
C HIS A 57 20.52 5.01 0.99
N LEU A 58 21.01 4.88 2.21
CA LEU A 58 21.25 3.56 2.83
C LEU A 58 19.95 2.87 3.19
N GLU A 59 18.96 3.62 3.70
CA GLU A 59 17.62 3.06 4.00
C GLU A 59 16.92 2.60 2.73
N LEU A 60 16.99 3.37 1.65
CA LEU A 60 16.41 2.97 0.37
C LEU A 60 16.97 1.62 -0.11
N LYS A 61 18.26 1.38 0.05
CA LYS A 61 18.91 0.12 -0.36
C LYS A 61 18.48 -1.10 0.45
N GLN A 62 17.87 -0.95 1.60
CA GLN A 62 17.42 -2.09 2.42
C GLN A 62 16.43 -3.00 1.67
N GLY A 63 15.67 -2.44 0.73
CA GLY A 63 14.73 -3.20 -0.09
C GLY A 63 15.33 -3.94 -1.29
N ASP A 64 16.60 -3.69 -1.64
CA ASP A 64 17.16 -4.14 -2.92
C ASP A 64 17.16 -5.67 -3.10
N VAL A 65 17.46 -6.43 -2.05
CA VAL A 65 17.46 -7.91 -2.13
C VAL A 65 16.06 -8.44 -2.41
N SER A 66 15.07 -7.96 -1.66
CA SER A 66 13.66 -8.35 -1.86
C SER A 66 13.17 -7.95 -3.25
N LEU A 67 13.46 -6.71 -3.69
CA LEU A 67 13.04 -6.20 -4.99
C LEU A 67 13.71 -6.96 -6.14
N ALA A 68 14.98 -7.31 -6.04
CA ALA A 68 15.67 -8.15 -7.02
C ALA A 68 15.04 -9.55 -7.12
N TYR A 69 14.63 -10.13 -6.00
CA TYR A 69 13.93 -11.42 -5.99
C TYR A 69 12.53 -11.31 -6.62
N LEU A 70 11.75 -10.29 -6.26
CA LEU A 70 10.43 -10.02 -6.84
C LEU A 70 10.49 -9.77 -8.35
N SER A 71 11.53 -9.12 -8.83
CA SER A 71 11.82 -8.93 -10.26
C SER A 71 11.79 -10.26 -11.01
N ARG A 72 12.40 -11.28 -10.45
CA ARG A 72 12.42 -12.65 -11.03
C ARG A 72 11.06 -13.32 -10.94
N LEU A 73 10.39 -13.24 -9.79
CA LEU A 73 9.07 -13.85 -9.58
C LEU A 73 8.02 -13.28 -10.55
N MET A 74 8.03 -11.97 -10.77
CA MET A 74 7.08 -11.30 -11.66
C MET A 74 7.51 -11.27 -13.12
N ASN A 75 8.73 -11.68 -13.44
CA ASN A 75 9.36 -11.47 -14.74
C ASN A 75 9.31 -10.00 -15.19
N ARG A 76 9.63 -9.09 -14.27
CA ARG A 76 9.71 -7.64 -14.49
C ARG A 76 11.12 -7.15 -14.22
N THR A 77 11.59 -6.20 -15.01
CA THR A 77 12.90 -5.60 -14.81
C THR A 77 12.91 -4.68 -13.59
N TYR A 78 13.80 -4.95 -12.62
CA TYR A 78 14.07 -4.00 -11.55
C TYR A 78 14.79 -2.80 -12.15
N SER A 79 14.09 -1.67 -12.21
CA SER A 79 14.49 -0.49 -12.97
C SER A 79 15.86 0.06 -12.57
N ASN A 80 16.66 0.39 -13.58
CA ASN A 80 17.91 1.15 -13.41
C ASN A 80 17.69 2.67 -13.46
N THR A 81 16.49 3.13 -13.83
CA THR A 81 16.12 4.55 -13.76
C THR A 81 16.13 5.01 -12.30
N PRO A 82 16.99 5.95 -11.89
CA PRO A 82 17.20 6.26 -10.47
C PRO A 82 15.91 6.67 -9.76
N LEU A 83 15.08 7.48 -10.38
CA LEU A 83 13.81 7.93 -9.77
C LEU A 83 12.85 6.77 -9.55
N PHE A 84 12.59 5.95 -10.56
CA PHE A 84 11.65 4.83 -10.44
C PHE A 84 12.16 3.77 -9.48
N ARG A 85 13.47 3.51 -9.48
CA ARG A 85 14.10 2.60 -8.51
C ARG A 85 13.84 3.05 -7.08
N ARG A 86 14.02 4.34 -6.78
CA ARG A 86 13.74 4.91 -5.45
C ARG A 86 12.26 4.83 -5.07
N VAL A 87 11.36 4.99 -6.03
CA VAL A 87 9.92 4.77 -5.80
C VAL A 87 9.67 3.35 -5.33
N LEU A 88 10.21 2.34 -6.01
CA LEU A 88 10.06 0.93 -5.61
C LEU A 88 10.69 0.66 -4.23
N GLN A 89 11.87 1.24 -3.97
CA GLN A 89 12.54 1.14 -2.66
C GLN A 89 11.69 1.79 -1.54
N SER A 90 11.04 2.91 -1.79
CA SER A 90 10.14 3.54 -0.81
C SER A 90 8.88 2.71 -0.55
N ILE A 91 8.31 2.08 -1.59
CA ILE A 91 7.18 1.15 -1.46
C ILE A 91 7.56 -0.03 -0.56
N TRP A 92 8.78 -0.56 -0.69
CA TRP A 92 9.27 -1.61 0.19
C TRP A 92 9.15 -1.22 1.67
N HIS A 93 9.50 0.02 2.03
CA HIS A 93 9.38 0.52 3.41
C HIS A 93 7.91 0.60 3.87
N GLN A 94 7.00 1.02 3.00
CA GLN A 94 5.57 1.05 3.31
C GLN A 94 5.07 -0.34 3.72
N ILE A 95 5.34 -1.33 2.87
CA ILE A 95 4.87 -2.70 3.06
C ILE A 95 5.61 -3.36 4.24
N ASN A 96 6.91 -3.14 4.38
CA ASN A 96 7.70 -3.74 5.45
C ASN A 96 7.22 -3.31 6.85
N ASN A 97 6.75 -2.10 7.01
CA ASN A 97 6.26 -1.56 8.27
C ASN A 97 4.78 -1.90 8.55
N GLY A 98 3.97 -2.09 7.51
CA GLY A 98 2.57 -2.50 7.68
C GLY A 98 2.44 -3.98 8.05
N GLN A 99 1.58 -4.30 8.98
CA GLN A 99 1.21 -5.68 9.34
C GLN A 99 0.06 -6.20 8.48
N GLU A 100 -0.73 -5.29 7.91
CA GLU A 100 -1.87 -5.53 7.04
C GLU A 100 -1.79 -4.53 5.89
N ILE A 101 -2.05 -4.97 4.66
CA ILE A 101 -1.77 -4.20 3.45
C ILE A 101 -3.03 -3.99 2.62
N PHE A 102 -3.36 -2.73 2.34
CA PHE A 102 -4.47 -2.33 1.47
C PHE A 102 -3.92 -1.61 0.24
N VAL A 103 -4.38 -2.03 -0.92
CA VAL A 103 -3.89 -1.57 -2.22
C VAL A 103 -5.05 -1.16 -3.11
N ILE A 104 -4.93 -0.02 -3.79
CA ILE A 104 -5.83 0.35 -4.89
C ILE A 104 -5.09 0.19 -6.21
N GLY A 105 -5.62 -0.63 -7.11
CA GLY A 105 -4.93 -0.87 -8.38
C GLY A 105 -5.75 -1.65 -9.38
N HIS A 106 -5.05 -2.42 -10.21
CA HIS A 106 -5.64 -3.28 -11.24
C HIS A 106 -4.95 -4.64 -11.19
N ILE A 107 -5.72 -5.71 -10.99
CA ILE A 107 -5.21 -7.08 -11.00
C ILE A 107 -5.13 -7.55 -12.46
N LEU A 108 -3.95 -7.97 -12.87
CA LEU A 108 -3.70 -8.47 -14.21
C LEU A 108 -4.08 -9.94 -14.34
N LYS A 109 -4.15 -10.45 -15.59
CA LYS A 109 -4.50 -11.85 -15.88
C LYS A 109 -3.54 -12.86 -15.26
N ASP A 110 -2.29 -12.47 -15.03
CA ASP A 110 -1.28 -13.32 -14.37
C ASP A 110 -1.37 -13.30 -12.83
N GLY A 111 -2.36 -12.59 -12.27
CA GLY A 111 -2.58 -12.46 -10.83
C GLY A 111 -1.70 -11.42 -10.14
N THR A 112 -0.83 -10.73 -10.86
CA THR A 112 -0.05 -9.61 -10.32
C THR A 112 -0.82 -8.30 -10.41
N VAL A 113 -0.43 -7.29 -9.65
CA VAL A 113 -1.00 -5.94 -9.76
C VAL A 113 -0.17 -5.10 -10.72
N LYS A 114 -0.84 -4.25 -11.49
CA LYS A 114 -0.24 -3.42 -12.53
C LYS A 114 0.75 -2.40 -11.95
N GLY A 115 1.84 -2.15 -12.68
CA GLY A 115 2.77 -1.04 -12.44
C GLY A 115 3.63 -1.18 -11.18
N GLY A 116 4.11 -0.06 -10.66
CA GLY A 116 4.92 -0.01 -9.44
C GLY A 116 4.18 -0.53 -8.20
N THR A 117 2.87 -0.31 -8.14
CA THR A 117 1.97 -0.84 -7.10
C THR A 117 2.07 -2.37 -7.00
N GLY A 118 2.27 -3.05 -8.11
CA GLY A 118 2.42 -4.51 -8.16
C GLY A 118 3.64 -5.02 -7.38
N TRP A 119 4.70 -4.23 -7.28
CA TRP A 119 5.87 -4.60 -6.49
C TRP A 119 5.56 -4.64 -4.99
N GLY A 120 4.78 -3.66 -4.51
CA GLY A 120 4.31 -3.67 -3.13
C GLY A 120 3.38 -4.83 -2.82
N ALA A 121 2.41 -5.11 -3.69
CA ALA A 121 1.51 -6.25 -3.55
C ALA A 121 2.27 -7.58 -3.53
N GLU A 122 3.23 -7.76 -4.43
CA GLU A 122 4.03 -8.98 -4.50
C GLU A 122 4.95 -9.13 -3.29
N PHE A 123 5.49 -8.03 -2.76
CA PHE A 123 6.26 -8.06 -1.52
C PHE A 123 5.39 -8.45 -0.33
N ALA A 124 4.15 -7.96 -0.25
CA ALA A 124 3.19 -8.38 0.78
C ALA A 124 2.91 -9.90 0.71
N LYS A 125 2.74 -10.46 -0.48
CA LYS A 125 2.61 -11.92 -0.69
C LYS A 125 3.85 -12.67 -0.20
N LEU A 126 5.04 -12.21 -0.57
CA LEU A 126 6.31 -12.81 -0.16
C LEU A 126 6.47 -12.84 1.37
N CYS A 127 6.03 -11.78 2.04
CA CYS A 127 6.07 -11.66 3.50
C CYS A 127 4.89 -12.35 4.19
N ASN A 128 3.99 -12.97 3.44
CA ASN A 128 2.77 -13.62 3.93
C ASN A 128 1.91 -12.69 4.82
N LYS A 129 1.82 -11.42 4.44
CA LYS A 129 0.99 -10.44 5.14
C LYS A 129 -0.45 -10.49 4.62
N PRO A 130 -1.46 -10.21 5.47
CA PRO A 130 -2.82 -9.98 5.00
C PRO A 130 -2.82 -8.90 3.91
N LEU A 131 -3.30 -9.25 2.71
CA LEU A 131 -3.26 -8.39 1.53
C LEU A 131 -4.64 -8.29 0.91
N TYR A 132 -5.11 -7.06 0.76
CA TYR A 132 -6.35 -6.69 0.12
C TYR A 132 -6.07 -5.73 -1.03
N VAL A 133 -6.60 -6.02 -2.20
CA VAL A 133 -6.50 -5.17 -3.39
C VAL A 133 -7.91 -4.80 -3.84
N PHE A 134 -8.19 -3.50 -3.94
CA PHE A 134 -9.37 -3.02 -4.65
C PHE A 134 -9.02 -2.90 -6.13
N ASP A 135 -9.64 -3.73 -6.94
CA ASP A 135 -9.48 -3.69 -8.39
C ASP A 135 -10.47 -2.68 -8.98
N GLN A 136 -9.93 -1.57 -9.51
CA GLN A 136 -10.74 -0.48 -10.05
C GLN A 136 -11.50 -0.89 -11.31
N ASP A 137 -11.01 -1.87 -12.08
CA ASP A 137 -11.69 -2.38 -13.28
C ASP A 137 -12.88 -3.27 -12.91
N ASP A 138 -12.72 -4.10 -11.88
CA ASP A 138 -13.75 -5.02 -11.38
C ASP A 138 -14.66 -4.37 -10.32
N ASN A 139 -14.32 -3.18 -9.86
CA ASN A 139 -15.04 -2.43 -8.82
C ASN A 139 -15.27 -3.25 -7.56
N SER A 140 -14.29 -4.04 -7.12
CA SER A 140 -14.40 -4.92 -5.98
C SER A 140 -13.09 -5.12 -5.24
N TRP A 141 -13.21 -5.41 -3.93
CA TRP A 141 -12.10 -5.86 -3.14
C TRP A 141 -11.80 -7.34 -3.40
N ARG A 142 -10.51 -7.66 -3.44
CA ARG A 142 -9.96 -9.01 -3.52
C ARG A 142 -8.99 -9.24 -2.38
N ARG A 143 -9.05 -10.41 -1.76
CA ARG A 143 -8.11 -10.83 -0.72
C ARG A 143 -7.22 -11.95 -1.26
N TRP A 144 -5.93 -11.85 -0.97
CA TRP A 144 -4.97 -12.92 -1.30
C TRP A 144 -5.05 -14.03 -0.25
N THR A 145 -5.20 -15.28 -0.69
CA THR A 145 -5.30 -16.44 0.21
C THR A 145 -3.97 -17.17 0.43
N GLY A 146 -2.92 -16.77 -0.29
CA GLY A 146 -1.64 -17.47 -0.36
C GLY A 146 -1.38 -18.09 -1.74
N ASP A 147 -2.44 -18.41 -2.47
CA ASP A 147 -2.39 -19.02 -3.80
C ASP A 147 -3.36 -18.40 -4.82
N ALA A 148 -4.39 -17.72 -4.37
CA ALA A 148 -5.41 -17.15 -5.25
C ALA A 148 -6.01 -15.85 -4.71
N TRP A 149 -6.57 -15.05 -5.61
CA TRP A 149 -7.45 -13.93 -5.29
C TRP A 149 -8.88 -14.42 -5.09
N VAL A 150 -9.48 -14.08 -3.96
CA VAL A 150 -10.88 -14.34 -3.67
C VAL A 150 -11.64 -13.04 -3.45
N ALA A 151 -12.93 -13.03 -3.78
CA ALA A 151 -13.80 -11.89 -3.52
C ALA A 151 -13.85 -11.59 -2.01
N GLU A 152 -13.76 -10.32 -1.65
CA GLU A 152 -13.87 -9.85 -0.27
C GLU A 152 -14.88 -8.71 -0.21
N SER A 153 -16.02 -8.95 0.43
CA SER A 153 -17.01 -7.90 0.65
C SER A 153 -16.71 -7.20 1.98
N ASN A 154 -16.61 -5.89 1.95
CA ASN A 154 -16.47 -5.07 3.17
C ASN A 154 -15.25 -5.41 4.06
N PRO A 155 -14.01 -5.40 3.54
CA PRO A 155 -12.83 -5.56 4.39
C PRO A 155 -12.80 -4.48 5.46
N LYS A 156 -12.14 -4.79 6.58
CA LYS A 156 -11.90 -3.85 7.68
C LYS A 156 -10.42 -3.83 8.01
N ILE A 157 -9.93 -2.70 8.48
CA ILE A 157 -8.62 -2.60 9.09
C ILE A 157 -8.70 -3.27 10.46
N THR A 158 -7.83 -4.24 10.71
CA THR A 158 -7.82 -5.03 11.95
C THR A 158 -6.49 -4.98 12.70
N HIS A 159 -5.46 -4.41 12.08
CA HIS A 159 -4.15 -4.21 12.70
C HIS A 159 -3.89 -2.72 12.93
N THR A 160 -3.30 -2.40 14.08
CA THR A 160 -2.95 -1.02 14.42
C THR A 160 -1.90 -0.41 13.49
N HIS A 161 -1.01 -1.25 12.93
CA HIS A 161 -0.04 -0.84 11.92
C HIS A 161 -0.44 -1.42 10.56
N PHE A 162 -0.87 -0.58 9.65
CA PHE A 162 -1.31 -1.00 8.32
C PHE A 162 -0.73 -0.11 7.23
N ALA A 163 -0.58 -0.64 6.03
CA ALA A 163 -0.12 0.11 4.88
C ALA A 163 -1.27 0.37 3.89
N GLY A 164 -1.27 1.57 3.32
CA GLY A 164 -2.16 1.96 2.24
C GLY A 164 -1.34 2.51 1.08
N THR A 165 -1.44 1.87 -0.08
CA THR A 165 -0.70 2.26 -1.28
C THR A 165 -1.55 2.02 -2.53
N GLY A 166 -1.06 2.40 -3.69
CA GLY A 166 -1.75 2.12 -4.93
C GLY A 166 -1.41 3.02 -6.09
N THR A 167 -2.29 3.00 -7.06
CA THR A 167 -2.13 3.74 -8.31
C THR A 167 -2.15 5.25 -8.11
N ARG A 168 -1.34 5.96 -8.91
CA ARG A 168 -1.42 7.42 -9.02
C ARG A 168 -2.66 7.88 -9.79
N ILE A 169 -3.25 7.00 -10.59
CA ILE A 169 -4.48 7.26 -11.35
C ILE A 169 -5.65 6.68 -10.57
N LEU A 170 -6.02 7.38 -9.51
CA LEU A 170 -7.13 7.01 -8.64
C LEU A 170 -8.47 7.36 -9.29
N GLN A 171 -9.30 6.35 -9.50
CA GLN A 171 -10.65 6.53 -10.01
C GLN A 171 -11.63 6.83 -8.85
N PRO A 172 -12.83 7.40 -9.14
CA PRO A 172 -13.82 7.68 -8.10
C PRO A 172 -14.21 6.47 -7.25
N ASN A 173 -14.30 5.28 -7.86
CA ASN A 173 -14.61 4.04 -7.13
C ASN A 173 -13.47 3.63 -6.18
N GLY A 174 -12.22 3.81 -6.57
CA GLY A 174 -11.06 3.58 -5.70
C GLY A 174 -11.04 4.53 -4.50
N LYS A 175 -11.33 5.82 -4.73
CA LYS A 175 -11.43 6.80 -3.63
C LYS A 175 -12.58 6.45 -2.67
N LYS A 176 -13.73 6.06 -3.22
CA LYS A 176 -14.86 5.61 -2.42
C LYS A 176 -14.52 4.36 -1.61
N ALA A 177 -13.83 3.39 -2.20
CA ALA A 177 -13.43 2.17 -1.52
C ALA A 177 -12.51 2.45 -0.31
N ILE A 178 -11.58 3.41 -0.42
CA ILE A 178 -10.74 3.86 0.71
C ILE A 178 -11.62 4.46 1.81
N ASN A 179 -12.49 5.40 1.48
CA ASN A 179 -13.35 6.05 2.46
C ASN A 179 -14.23 5.04 3.19
N ASP A 180 -14.88 4.14 2.45
CA ASP A 180 -15.73 3.09 3.01
C ASP A 180 -14.94 2.11 3.91
N LEU A 181 -13.67 1.84 3.58
CA LEU A 181 -12.79 1.00 4.39
C LEU A 181 -12.55 1.63 5.76
N PHE A 182 -12.22 2.91 5.81
CA PHE A 182 -11.98 3.63 7.06
C PHE A 182 -13.28 3.78 7.86
N ASP A 183 -14.37 4.20 7.22
CA ASP A 183 -15.67 4.38 7.88
C ASP A 183 -16.23 3.09 8.48
N ARG A 184 -15.89 1.92 7.92
CA ARG A 184 -16.26 0.62 8.49
C ARG A 184 -15.37 0.18 9.63
N SER A 185 -14.15 0.69 9.66
CA SER A 185 -13.11 0.23 10.60
C SER A 185 -13.11 1.02 11.89
N PHE A 186 -13.47 2.30 11.80
CA PHE A 186 -13.45 3.28 12.88
C PHE A 186 -14.77 4.03 13.00
#